data_077810696a4683704ceb6fa597773838
#
_entry.id   077810696a4683704ceb6fa597773838
#
_cell.length_a   1.000
_cell.length_b   1.000
_cell.length_c   1.000
_cell.angle_alpha   90.00
_cell.angle_beta   90.00
_cell.angle_gamma   90.00
#
_symmetry.space_group_name_H-M   'P 1'
#
loop_
_entity.id
_entity.type
_entity.pdbx_description
1 polymer ?
#
loop_
_entity_poly.entity_id
_entity_poly.type
_entity_poly.pdbx_seq_one_letter_code
_entity_poly.pdbx_strand_id
1 'polypeptide(L)'
;MPVESIQTVPIPKEPNPVGLIWDGPNYSCAYDALFTILCNIWTSKPGYWTNQFNKINKEYLGAFSDGLNDVLGGNTSLENIRDDIRSKLNKKNPDMFPYGQIGTNIGDLAYELMNSDNVIASSYLTCPNCHHEEAQINSPMNHYIIFKNTNRETSTASLLKLKQCKLSTQICAECQVNLMKYEVFHKSPKLIIIELHGKNVKLSKKIKVVYHQDEIKLLNLRGITYFGQYHFNTRIIGSEGKVWYHDGIHTGNTCLPDGHINHLNNDMLLTCREKVIGLAIYA
;
A
#
# COMPACT_ATOMS: atom_id res chain seq x y z
N MET A 1 17.95 6.24 -50.20
CA MET A 1 16.95 6.89 -49.31
C MET A 1 17.61 7.06 -47.98
N PRO A 2 17.73 8.25 -47.39
CA PRO A 2 18.29 8.43 -46.08
C PRO A 2 17.32 7.88 -45.02
N VAL A 3 17.81 7.09 -44.09
CA VAL A 3 17.09 6.59 -42.95
C VAL A 3 16.91 7.77 -41.97
N GLU A 4 15.67 8.25 -41.81
CA GLU A 4 15.35 9.25 -40.81
C GLU A 4 15.63 8.66 -39.39
N SER A 5 16.54 9.30 -38.67
CA SER A 5 16.82 8.99 -37.30
C SER A 5 15.61 9.36 -36.42
N ILE A 6 14.94 8.37 -35.88
CA ILE A 6 13.89 8.55 -34.86
C ILE A 6 14.51 9.26 -33.67
N GLN A 7 14.23 10.55 -33.49
CA GLN A 7 14.57 11.28 -32.29
C GLN A 7 13.72 10.69 -31.14
N THR A 8 14.36 9.95 -30.25
CA THR A 8 13.75 9.51 -29.00
C THR A 8 13.54 10.73 -28.12
N VAL A 9 12.27 11.13 -27.94
CA VAL A 9 11.89 12.17 -26.96
C VAL A 9 12.35 11.69 -25.58
N PRO A 10 13.15 12.46 -24.83
CA PRO A 10 13.58 12.06 -23.49
C PRO A 10 12.36 11.87 -22.59
N ILE A 11 12.24 10.69 -21.96
CA ILE A 11 11.20 10.45 -20.97
C ILE A 11 11.41 11.47 -19.83
N PRO A 12 10.40 12.25 -19.42
CA PRO A 12 10.53 13.20 -18.34
C PRO A 12 11.04 12.48 -17.10
N LYS A 13 12.12 12.97 -16.51
CA LYS A 13 12.71 12.40 -15.30
C LYS A 13 11.72 12.58 -14.14
N GLU A 14 11.42 11.48 -13.44
CA GLU A 14 10.55 11.51 -12.26
C GLU A 14 11.10 12.54 -11.25
N PRO A 15 10.29 13.47 -10.74
CA PRO A 15 10.75 14.47 -9.77
C PRO A 15 11.21 13.78 -8.49
N ASN A 16 12.13 14.39 -7.77
CA ASN A 16 12.53 13.90 -6.45
C ASN A 16 11.31 13.95 -5.52
N PRO A 17 11.09 12.91 -4.70
CA PRO A 17 9.99 12.90 -3.76
C PRO A 17 10.15 14.00 -2.70
N VAL A 18 9.02 14.52 -2.22
CA VAL A 18 8.94 15.45 -1.11
C VAL A 18 8.22 14.76 0.04
N GLY A 19 8.73 14.90 1.25
CA GLY A 19 8.16 14.33 2.45
C GLY A 19 7.41 15.36 3.29
N LEU A 20 6.78 14.91 4.36
CA LEU A 20 6.07 15.74 5.33
C LEU A 20 6.96 16.01 6.55
N ILE A 21 6.89 17.23 7.06
CA ILE A 21 7.57 17.63 8.29
C ILE A 21 6.78 17.11 9.49
N TRP A 22 7.48 16.53 10.45
CA TRP A 22 6.88 16.02 11.68
C TRP A 22 6.25 17.13 12.54
N ASP A 23 5.03 16.88 12.98
CA ASP A 23 4.36 17.68 14.00
C ASP A 23 4.59 17.04 15.38
N GLY A 24 5.61 17.53 16.09
CA GLY A 24 6.02 17.03 17.40
C GLY A 24 4.93 17.09 18.46
N PRO A 25 4.23 18.23 18.65
CA PRO A 25 3.13 18.35 19.59
C PRO A 25 2.04 17.28 19.43
N ASN A 26 1.83 16.80 18.21
CA ASN A 26 0.75 15.87 17.88
C ASN A 26 1.19 14.51 17.36
N TYR A 27 2.46 14.14 17.46
CA TYR A 27 3.00 12.83 17.06
C TYR A 27 2.50 12.34 15.69
N SER A 28 2.73 13.14 14.64
CA SER A 28 2.24 12.90 13.29
C SER A 28 2.97 11.80 12.50
N CYS A 29 4.01 11.18 13.04
CA CYS A 29 4.96 10.35 12.28
C CYS A 29 4.32 9.20 11.47
N ALA A 30 3.21 8.61 11.94
CA ALA A 30 2.49 7.58 11.18
C ALA A 30 1.86 8.15 9.90
N TYR A 31 1.27 9.34 10.01
CA TYR A 31 0.70 10.08 8.88
C TYR A 31 1.80 10.52 7.91
N ASP A 32 2.88 11.11 8.44
CA ASP A 32 4.00 11.61 7.64
C ASP A 32 4.62 10.48 6.81
N ALA A 33 4.85 9.32 7.42
CA ALA A 33 5.44 8.16 6.75
C ALA A 33 4.55 7.63 5.62
N LEU A 34 3.25 7.44 5.88
CA LEU A 34 2.32 6.87 4.89
C LEU A 34 1.98 7.88 3.79
N PHE A 35 1.69 9.13 4.14
CA PHE A 35 1.31 10.16 3.16
C PHE A 35 2.49 10.56 2.26
N THR A 36 3.72 10.52 2.74
CA THR A 36 4.91 10.71 1.88
C THR A 36 4.95 9.67 0.76
N ILE A 37 4.66 8.40 1.04
CA ILE A 37 4.61 7.34 0.01
C ILE A 37 3.44 7.58 -0.95
N LEU A 38 2.23 7.85 -0.42
CA LEU A 38 1.04 8.07 -1.24
C LEU A 38 1.17 9.32 -2.12
N CYS A 39 1.77 10.40 -1.61
CA CYS A 39 2.09 11.60 -2.37
C CYS A 39 3.02 11.28 -3.55
N ASN A 40 4.09 10.52 -3.31
CA ASN A 40 5.02 10.12 -4.39
C ASN A 40 4.34 9.21 -5.44
N ILE A 41 3.48 8.28 -5.02
CA ILE A 41 2.69 7.48 -5.95
C ILE A 41 1.80 8.38 -6.79
N TRP A 42 1.09 9.33 -6.18
CA TRP A 42 0.20 10.26 -6.88
C TRP A 42 0.96 11.16 -7.85
N THR A 43 2.11 11.72 -7.44
CA THR A 43 2.95 12.62 -8.25
C THR A 43 3.45 11.94 -9.52
N SER A 44 3.63 10.62 -9.51
CA SER A 44 4.06 9.87 -10.70
C SER A 44 3.07 9.98 -11.87
N LYS A 45 1.77 10.15 -11.60
CA LYS A 45 0.70 10.32 -12.59
C LYS A 45 -0.55 10.95 -11.95
N PRO A 46 -0.57 12.28 -11.67
CA PRO A 46 -1.59 12.91 -10.83
C PRO A 46 -3.04 12.63 -11.24
N GLY A 47 -3.42 12.93 -12.49
CA GLY A 47 -4.79 12.72 -12.97
C GLY A 47 -5.26 11.27 -12.89
N TYR A 48 -4.37 10.31 -13.13
CA TYR A 48 -4.68 8.89 -12.99
C TYR A 48 -4.90 8.53 -11.52
N TRP A 49 -3.99 8.94 -10.63
CA TRP A 49 -4.07 8.57 -9.22
C TRP A 49 -5.19 9.29 -8.49
N THR A 50 -5.53 10.53 -8.83
CA THR A 50 -6.74 11.20 -8.33
C THR A 50 -7.99 10.35 -8.58
N ASN A 51 -8.15 9.81 -9.81
CA ASN A 51 -9.28 8.94 -10.13
C ASN A 51 -9.23 7.60 -9.34
N GLN A 52 -8.03 7.00 -9.14
CA GLN A 52 -7.91 5.77 -8.36
C GLN A 52 -8.18 6.00 -6.88
N PHE A 53 -7.64 7.05 -6.28
CA PHE A 53 -7.83 7.39 -4.88
C PHE A 53 -9.31 7.65 -4.56
N ASN A 54 -10.01 8.40 -5.42
CA ASN A 54 -11.46 8.60 -5.30
C ASN A 54 -12.27 7.29 -5.37
N LYS A 55 -11.81 6.30 -6.16
CA LYS A 55 -12.47 4.99 -6.26
C LYS A 55 -12.20 4.08 -5.07
N ILE A 56 -11.04 4.21 -4.42
CA ILE A 56 -10.68 3.41 -3.25
C ILE A 56 -11.42 3.95 -2.03
N ASN A 57 -11.25 5.23 -1.73
CA ASN A 57 -11.89 5.89 -0.60
C ASN A 57 -12.02 7.39 -0.90
N LYS A 58 -13.23 7.82 -1.25
CA LYS A 58 -13.46 9.21 -1.63
C LYS A 58 -13.27 10.18 -0.46
N GLU A 59 -13.64 9.76 0.76
CA GLU A 59 -13.64 10.62 1.94
C GLU A 59 -12.21 11.04 2.35
N TYR A 60 -11.26 10.09 2.32
CA TYR A 60 -9.89 10.33 2.79
C TYR A 60 -8.90 10.43 1.64
N LEU A 61 -8.79 9.40 0.79
CA LEU A 61 -7.85 9.42 -0.33
C LEU A 61 -8.26 10.39 -1.44
N GLY A 62 -9.58 10.53 -1.68
CA GLY A 62 -10.11 11.55 -2.57
C GLY A 62 -9.72 12.95 -2.07
N ALA A 63 -10.05 13.28 -0.80
CA ALA A 63 -9.68 14.55 -0.19
C ALA A 63 -8.15 14.77 -0.18
N PHE A 64 -7.36 13.71 0.05
CA PHE A 64 -5.90 13.79 -0.04
C PHE A 64 -5.44 14.20 -1.44
N SER A 65 -5.98 13.56 -2.48
CA SER A 65 -5.61 13.87 -3.87
C SER A 65 -6.07 15.27 -4.33
N ASP A 66 -7.21 15.73 -3.84
CA ASP A 66 -7.69 17.09 -4.11
C ASP A 66 -6.77 18.12 -3.47
N GLY A 67 -6.38 17.92 -2.20
CA GLY A 67 -5.38 18.74 -1.53
C GLY A 67 -4.02 18.72 -2.23
N LEU A 68 -3.57 17.57 -2.77
CA LEU A 68 -2.32 17.51 -3.54
C LEU A 68 -2.36 18.37 -4.81
N ASN A 69 -3.53 18.50 -5.46
CA ASN A 69 -3.70 19.47 -6.57
C ASN A 69 -3.55 20.90 -6.08
N ASP A 70 -4.07 21.24 -4.89
CA ASP A 70 -3.92 22.55 -4.29
C ASP A 70 -2.46 22.86 -3.91
N VAL A 71 -1.70 21.85 -3.45
CA VAL A 71 -0.25 22.00 -3.21
C VAL A 71 0.49 22.31 -4.51
N LEU A 72 0.18 21.61 -5.61
CA LEU A 72 0.78 21.93 -6.92
C LEU A 72 0.45 23.35 -7.38
N GLY A 73 -0.72 23.86 -7.03
CA GLY A 73 -1.14 25.24 -7.27
C GLY A 73 -0.53 26.27 -6.33
N GLY A 74 0.21 25.84 -5.29
CA GLY A 74 0.77 26.73 -4.27
C GLY A 74 -0.25 27.29 -3.27
N ASN A 75 -1.44 26.68 -3.19
CA ASN A 75 -2.55 27.19 -2.36
C ASN A 75 -2.50 26.64 -0.92
N THR A 76 -1.80 25.53 -0.68
CA THR A 76 -1.68 24.88 0.63
C THR A 76 -0.37 24.10 0.75
N SER A 77 -0.09 23.51 1.94
CA SER A 77 1.05 22.63 2.18
C SER A 77 0.62 21.17 2.37
N LEU A 78 1.59 20.25 2.29
CA LEU A 78 1.35 18.82 2.57
C LEU A 78 0.91 18.61 4.02
N GLU A 79 1.46 19.39 4.95
CA GLU A 79 1.12 19.34 6.38
C GLU A 79 -0.33 19.73 6.62
N ASN A 80 -0.82 20.77 5.95
CA ASN A 80 -2.22 21.19 6.05
C ASN A 80 -3.17 20.09 5.59
N ILE A 81 -2.87 19.42 4.47
CA ILE A 81 -3.68 18.29 3.99
C ILE A 81 -3.67 17.14 5.01
N ARG A 82 -2.48 16.80 5.56
CA ARG A 82 -2.36 15.80 6.62
C ARG A 82 -3.26 16.13 7.79
N ASP A 83 -3.21 17.38 8.25
CA ASP A 83 -3.95 17.84 9.44
C ASP A 83 -5.46 17.86 9.20
N ASP A 84 -5.91 18.22 8.00
CA ASP A 84 -7.32 18.14 7.59
C ASP A 84 -7.84 16.69 7.61
N ILE A 85 -7.08 15.74 7.06
CA ILE A 85 -7.47 14.33 7.07
C ILE A 85 -7.44 13.80 8.50
N ARG A 86 -6.40 14.13 9.27
CA ARG A 86 -6.31 13.77 10.68
C ARG A 86 -7.49 14.29 11.49
N SER A 87 -7.93 15.52 11.24
CA SER A 87 -9.11 16.11 11.89
C SER A 87 -10.38 15.31 11.60
N LYS A 88 -10.57 14.87 10.35
CA LYS A 88 -11.72 14.03 9.99
C LYS A 88 -11.66 12.67 10.68
N LEU A 89 -10.50 12.02 10.69
CA LEU A 89 -10.28 10.72 11.34
C LEU A 89 -10.51 10.81 12.86
N ASN A 90 -9.97 11.85 13.51
CA ASN A 90 -10.17 12.08 14.94
C ASN A 90 -11.66 12.30 15.29
N LYS A 91 -12.39 13.10 14.50
CA LYS A 91 -13.84 13.29 14.69
C LYS A 91 -14.62 11.98 14.59
N LYS A 92 -14.18 11.05 13.72
CA LYS A 92 -14.80 9.73 13.56
C LYS A 92 -14.49 8.79 14.74
N ASN A 93 -13.23 8.74 15.14
CA ASN A 93 -12.77 7.87 16.23
C ASN A 93 -11.55 8.49 16.94
N PRO A 94 -11.75 9.29 18.00
CA PRO A 94 -10.67 9.98 18.69
C PRO A 94 -9.73 9.03 19.44
N ASP A 95 -10.18 7.86 19.85
CA ASP A 95 -9.34 6.86 20.53
C ASP A 95 -8.36 6.19 19.58
N MET A 96 -8.78 5.95 18.33
CA MET A 96 -7.95 5.34 17.31
C MET A 96 -7.02 6.38 16.62
N PHE A 97 -7.49 7.61 16.47
CA PHE A 97 -6.79 8.71 15.80
C PHE A 97 -6.61 9.93 16.72
N PRO A 98 -5.84 9.78 17.81
CA PRO A 98 -5.72 10.82 18.82
C PRO A 98 -4.92 12.04 18.34
N TYR A 99 -5.16 13.16 19.01
CA TYR A 99 -4.27 14.32 19.03
C TYR A 99 -3.35 14.31 20.25
N GLY A 100 -2.36 15.20 20.24
CA GLY A 100 -1.39 15.33 21.32
C GLY A 100 -0.27 14.28 21.23
N GLN A 101 0.41 14.05 22.36
CA GLN A 101 1.58 13.18 22.45
C GLN A 101 1.21 11.70 22.52
N ILE A 102 0.21 11.29 21.74
CA ILE A 102 -0.23 9.91 21.57
C ILE A 102 -0.13 9.55 20.09
N GLY A 103 0.69 8.53 19.77
CA GLY A 103 0.90 8.08 18.40
C GLY A 103 -0.30 7.33 17.84
N THR A 104 -0.60 7.53 16.57
CA THR A 104 -1.56 6.71 15.83
C THR A 104 -0.88 5.42 15.35
N ASN A 105 -1.59 4.29 15.45
CA ASN A 105 -1.14 3.05 14.83
C ASN A 105 -1.22 3.18 13.29
N ILE A 106 -0.12 2.90 12.60
CA ILE A 106 -0.06 3.06 11.14
C ILE A 106 -0.90 2.00 10.40
N GLY A 107 -1.11 0.83 11.01
CA GLY A 107 -1.99 -0.20 10.48
C GLY A 107 -3.45 0.25 10.48
N ASP A 108 -3.91 0.83 11.60
CA ASP A 108 -5.27 1.37 11.72
C ASP A 108 -5.48 2.54 10.74
N LEU A 109 -4.47 3.42 10.60
CA LEU A 109 -4.49 4.51 9.62
C LEU A 109 -4.60 3.95 8.19
N ALA A 110 -3.76 3.00 7.83
CA ALA A 110 -3.77 2.39 6.50
C ALA A 110 -5.08 1.64 6.23
N TYR A 111 -5.61 0.91 7.22
CA TYR A 111 -6.91 0.24 7.12
C TYR A 111 -8.02 1.24 6.82
N GLU A 112 -8.10 2.33 7.57
CA GLU A 112 -9.16 3.34 7.41
C GLU A 112 -9.08 4.05 6.05
N LEU A 113 -7.87 4.39 5.59
CA LEU A 113 -7.65 5.00 4.28
C LEU A 113 -7.99 4.05 3.11
N MET A 114 -7.76 2.75 3.29
CA MET A 114 -7.99 1.72 2.26
C MET A 114 -9.36 1.07 2.34
N ASN A 115 -10.14 1.36 3.38
CA ASN A 115 -11.48 0.82 3.53
C ASN A 115 -12.43 1.49 2.54
N SER A 116 -13.16 0.66 1.81
CA SER A 116 -14.18 1.10 0.85
C SER A 116 -15.54 0.65 1.34
N ASP A 117 -16.54 1.53 1.26
CA ASP A 117 -17.95 1.17 1.53
C ASP A 117 -18.49 0.16 0.52
N ASN A 118 -17.80 -0.03 -0.59
CA ASN A 118 -18.19 -0.97 -1.63
C ASN A 118 -17.50 -2.32 -1.45
N VAL A 119 -18.26 -3.40 -1.65
CA VAL A 119 -17.69 -4.75 -1.78
C VAL A 119 -16.85 -4.81 -3.05
N ILE A 120 -15.54 -5.03 -2.90
CA ILE A 120 -14.57 -5.02 -4.01
C ILE A 120 -14.05 -6.39 -4.38
N ALA A 121 -14.43 -7.43 -3.62
CA ALA A 121 -14.01 -8.81 -3.85
C ALA A 121 -15.12 -9.79 -3.49
N SER A 122 -15.10 -10.95 -4.12
CA SER A 122 -15.94 -12.10 -3.80
C SER A 122 -15.14 -13.27 -3.27
N SER A 123 -15.77 -14.09 -2.45
CA SER A 123 -15.23 -15.38 -2.01
C SER A 123 -16.14 -16.50 -2.49
N TYR A 124 -15.59 -17.51 -3.12
CA TYR A 124 -16.30 -18.69 -3.59
C TYR A 124 -15.52 -19.98 -3.32
N LEU A 125 -16.23 -21.08 -3.30
CA LEU A 125 -15.71 -22.42 -3.09
C LEU A 125 -15.92 -23.24 -4.35
N THR A 126 -14.90 -23.93 -4.83
CA THR A 126 -15.00 -24.79 -6.01
C THR A 126 -14.41 -26.17 -5.71
N CYS A 127 -15.10 -27.21 -6.15
CA CYS A 127 -14.56 -28.56 -6.08
C CYS A 127 -13.47 -28.77 -7.13
N PRO A 128 -12.25 -29.20 -6.75
CA PRO A 128 -11.18 -29.45 -7.72
C PRO A 128 -11.47 -30.64 -8.65
N ASN A 129 -12.40 -31.54 -8.30
CA ASN A 129 -12.72 -32.73 -9.09
C ASN A 129 -13.91 -32.53 -10.03
N CYS A 130 -15.08 -32.11 -9.49
CA CYS A 130 -16.31 -31.95 -10.28
C CYS A 130 -16.56 -30.51 -10.73
N HIS A 131 -15.74 -29.57 -10.30
CA HIS A 131 -15.86 -28.14 -10.59
C HIS A 131 -17.18 -27.51 -10.12
N HIS A 132 -17.94 -28.21 -9.27
CA HIS A 132 -19.12 -27.64 -8.64
C HIS A 132 -18.74 -26.41 -7.83
N GLU A 133 -19.42 -25.31 -8.06
CA GLU A 133 -19.21 -24.03 -7.36
C GLU A 133 -20.29 -23.87 -6.29
N GLU A 134 -19.88 -23.72 -5.05
CA GLU A 134 -20.75 -23.38 -3.93
C GLU A 134 -20.77 -21.88 -3.72
N ALA A 135 -21.89 -21.38 -3.25
CA ALA A 135 -22.32 -19.97 -3.13
C ALA A 135 -21.21 -18.93 -3.02
N GLN A 136 -21.33 -17.86 -3.80
CA GLN A 136 -20.54 -16.64 -3.64
C GLN A 136 -20.90 -15.94 -2.33
N ILE A 137 -19.90 -15.69 -1.51
CA ILE A 137 -20.00 -14.90 -0.29
C ILE A 137 -19.18 -13.63 -0.51
N ASN A 138 -19.66 -12.47 -0.05
CA ASN A 138 -18.88 -11.26 -0.06
C ASN A 138 -17.55 -11.51 0.69
N SER A 139 -16.43 -11.24 0.04
CA SER A 139 -15.11 -11.38 0.66
C SER A 139 -14.81 -10.17 1.54
N PRO A 140 -14.23 -10.38 2.74
CA PRO A 140 -13.70 -9.27 3.55
C PRO A 140 -12.40 -8.70 2.97
N MET A 141 -11.93 -9.21 1.83
CA MET A 141 -10.71 -8.72 1.21
C MET A 141 -10.90 -7.30 0.67
N ASN A 142 -9.99 -6.42 1.04
CA ASN A 142 -9.94 -5.03 0.58
C ASN A 142 -8.52 -4.65 0.11
N HIS A 143 -8.26 -3.38 -0.10
CA HIS A 143 -6.94 -2.87 -0.49
C HIS A 143 -5.89 -2.94 0.64
N TYR A 144 -6.29 -3.28 1.85
CA TYR A 144 -5.41 -3.49 3.00
C TYR A 144 -5.45 -4.95 3.45
N ILE A 145 -4.29 -5.58 3.56
CA ILE A 145 -4.16 -7.01 3.85
C ILE A 145 -3.18 -7.19 5.01
N ILE A 146 -3.62 -7.88 6.06
CA ILE A 146 -2.78 -8.19 7.22
C ILE A 146 -2.24 -9.62 7.08
N PHE A 147 -0.93 -9.76 7.18
CA PHE A 147 -0.28 -11.06 7.34
C PHE A 147 0.30 -11.20 8.75
N LYS A 148 -0.38 -11.98 9.56
CA LYS A 148 0.12 -12.38 10.89
C LYS A 148 1.31 -13.31 10.73
N ASN A 149 2.18 -13.32 11.74
CA ASN A 149 3.41 -14.11 11.81
C ASN A 149 3.23 -15.52 11.24
N THR A 150 4.05 -15.86 10.26
CA THR A 150 4.14 -17.22 9.74
C THR A 150 5.41 -17.87 10.32
N ASN A 151 5.26 -19.05 10.89
CA ASN A 151 6.41 -19.83 11.43
C ASN A 151 7.32 -20.39 10.33
N ARG A 152 7.03 -20.10 9.06
CA ARG A 152 7.80 -20.56 7.90
C ARG A 152 8.25 -19.36 7.08
N GLU A 153 9.49 -19.43 6.60
CA GLU A 153 9.99 -18.45 5.64
C GLU A 153 9.08 -18.44 4.40
N THR A 154 8.50 -17.29 4.10
CA THR A 154 7.60 -17.13 2.97
C THR A 154 7.72 -15.71 2.41
N SER A 155 7.25 -15.49 1.19
CA SER A 155 7.28 -14.17 0.56
C SER A 155 5.91 -13.50 0.58
N THR A 156 5.88 -12.16 0.54
CA THR A 156 4.63 -11.40 0.39
C THR A 156 3.83 -11.82 -0.83
N ALA A 157 4.49 -12.19 -1.93
CA ALA A 157 3.83 -12.73 -3.12
C ALA A 157 3.18 -14.10 -2.85
N SER A 158 3.88 -15.00 -2.13
CA SER A 158 3.33 -16.30 -1.75
C SER A 158 2.18 -16.18 -0.77
N LEU A 159 2.29 -15.27 0.21
CA LEU A 159 1.22 -14.99 1.18
C LEU A 159 -0.04 -14.46 0.47
N LEU A 160 0.12 -13.54 -0.47
CA LEU A 160 -1.02 -13.04 -1.24
C LEU A 160 -1.66 -14.14 -2.09
N LYS A 161 -0.87 -15.00 -2.74
CA LYS A 161 -1.37 -16.16 -3.47
C LYS A 161 -2.19 -17.09 -2.56
N LEU A 162 -1.69 -17.39 -1.36
CA LEU A 162 -2.41 -18.21 -0.36
C LEU A 162 -3.67 -17.49 0.19
N LYS A 163 -3.68 -16.16 0.27
CA LYS A 163 -4.88 -15.40 0.61
C LYS A 163 -5.93 -15.51 -0.48
N GLN A 164 -5.53 -15.43 -1.74
CA GLN A 164 -6.42 -15.47 -2.88
C GLN A 164 -6.89 -16.88 -3.26
N CYS A 165 -6.09 -17.93 -2.98
CA CYS A 165 -6.45 -19.32 -3.27
C CYS A 165 -5.87 -20.25 -2.21
N LYS A 166 -6.73 -20.98 -1.49
CA LYS A 166 -6.33 -21.94 -0.46
C LYS A 166 -7.30 -23.09 -0.33
N LEU A 167 -6.80 -24.22 0.20
CA LEU A 167 -7.65 -25.34 0.57
C LEU A 167 -8.60 -24.93 1.72
N SER A 168 -9.87 -25.24 1.56
CA SER A 168 -10.89 -25.06 2.59
C SER A 168 -10.97 -26.31 3.49
N THR A 169 -11.54 -26.17 4.68
CA THR A 169 -11.96 -27.29 5.53
C THR A 169 -13.32 -27.87 5.11
N GLN A 170 -14.05 -27.20 4.24
CA GLN A 170 -15.33 -27.70 3.71
C GLN A 170 -15.09 -28.76 2.66
N ILE A 171 -15.97 -29.75 2.63
CA ILE A 171 -15.89 -30.94 1.76
C ILE A 171 -17.01 -30.85 0.72
N CYS A 172 -16.68 -31.17 -0.53
CA CYS A 172 -17.66 -31.31 -1.60
C CYS A 172 -18.65 -32.43 -1.28
N ALA A 173 -19.93 -32.17 -1.38
CA ALA A 173 -20.98 -33.15 -1.09
C ALA A 173 -20.94 -34.37 -2.04
N GLU A 174 -20.55 -34.14 -3.31
CA GLU A 174 -20.51 -35.19 -4.33
C GLU A 174 -19.21 -35.99 -4.32
N CYS A 175 -18.06 -35.26 -4.25
CA CYS A 175 -16.74 -35.90 -4.42
C CYS A 175 -16.03 -36.25 -3.12
N GLN A 176 -16.54 -35.78 -1.96
CA GLN A 176 -15.94 -35.99 -0.64
C GLN A 176 -14.48 -35.50 -0.52
N VAL A 177 -14.10 -34.51 -1.34
CA VAL A 177 -12.78 -33.87 -1.29
C VAL A 177 -12.89 -32.44 -0.78
N ASN A 178 -11.82 -31.92 -0.18
CA ASN A 178 -11.78 -30.53 0.29
C ASN A 178 -11.97 -29.56 -0.86
N LEU A 179 -12.82 -28.55 -0.65
CA LEU A 179 -13.05 -27.47 -1.61
C LEU A 179 -11.86 -26.51 -1.63
N MET A 180 -11.63 -25.90 -2.79
CA MET A 180 -10.71 -24.76 -2.93
C MET A 180 -11.48 -23.47 -2.66
N LYS A 181 -10.99 -22.66 -1.72
CA LYS A 181 -11.51 -21.31 -1.46
C LYS A 181 -10.74 -20.30 -2.29
N TYR A 182 -11.48 -19.50 -3.05
CA TYR A 182 -10.95 -18.38 -3.82
C TYR A 182 -11.43 -17.06 -3.24
N GLU A 183 -10.55 -16.05 -3.19
CA GLU A 183 -10.89 -14.67 -2.90
C GLU A 183 -10.38 -13.80 -4.05
N VAL A 184 -11.27 -13.22 -4.82
CA VAL A 184 -10.97 -12.55 -6.10
C VAL A 184 -11.53 -11.14 -6.11
N PHE A 185 -10.72 -10.17 -6.49
CA PHE A 185 -11.17 -8.81 -6.70
C PHE A 185 -12.09 -8.71 -7.93
N HIS A 186 -13.18 -7.94 -7.83
CA HIS A 186 -14.10 -7.69 -8.95
C HIS A 186 -13.44 -6.90 -10.08
N LYS A 187 -12.50 -6.03 -9.73
CA LYS A 187 -11.72 -5.20 -10.67
C LYS A 187 -10.25 -5.24 -10.28
N SER A 188 -9.38 -4.99 -11.26
CA SER A 188 -7.94 -4.89 -11.05
C SER A 188 -7.61 -3.85 -9.97
N PRO A 189 -7.12 -4.24 -8.78
CA PRO A 189 -6.66 -3.29 -7.78
C PRO A 189 -5.44 -2.54 -8.31
N LYS A 190 -5.33 -1.26 -7.98
CA LYS A 190 -4.23 -0.41 -8.41
C LYS A 190 -3.26 -0.08 -7.27
N LEU A 191 -3.72 -0.25 -6.05
CA LEU A 191 -2.97 -0.03 -4.82
C LEU A 191 -3.34 -1.11 -3.83
N ILE A 192 -2.34 -1.74 -3.21
CA ILE A 192 -2.50 -2.68 -2.10
C ILE A 192 -1.49 -2.32 -1.03
N ILE A 193 -1.92 -2.25 0.22
CA ILE A 193 -1.07 -2.13 1.39
C ILE A 193 -1.08 -3.47 2.13
N ILE A 194 0.11 -3.96 2.42
CA ILE A 194 0.31 -5.20 3.19
C ILE A 194 0.93 -4.84 4.53
N GLU A 195 0.24 -5.15 5.62
CA GLU A 195 0.80 -5.08 6.96
C GLU A 195 1.52 -6.39 7.29
N LEU A 196 2.74 -6.26 7.82
CA LEU A 196 3.63 -7.38 8.10
C LEU A 196 3.99 -7.42 9.58
N HIS A 197 3.68 -8.55 10.20
CA HIS A 197 4.09 -8.85 11.57
C HIS A 197 5.12 -9.97 11.58
N GLY A 198 6.39 -9.66 11.92
CA GLY A 198 7.46 -10.62 12.10
C GLY A 198 8.59 -10.55 11.08
N LYS A 199 9.69 -11.27 11.38
CA LYS A 199 10.95 -11.18 10.64
C LYS A 199 11.11 -12.26 9.54
N ASN A 200 10.23 -13.25 9.49
CA ASN A 200 10.37 -14.41 8.59
C ASN A 200 9.66 -14.23 7.25
N VAL A 201 9.58 -13.00 6.75
CA VAL A 201 8.92 -12.70 5.48
C VAL A 201 9.95 -12.16 4.48
N LYS A 202 9.97 -12.73 3.29
CA LYS A 202 10.72 -12.17 2.16
C LYS A 202 9.84 -11.14 1.45
N LEU A 203 10.30 -9.89 1.42
CA LEU A 203 9.59 -8.82 0.75
C LEU A 203 9.76 -8.92 -0.77
N SER A 204 8.69 -9.23 -1.48
CA SER A 204 8.71 -9.31 -2.94
C SER A 204 8.72 -7.90 -3.55
N LYS A 205 9.61 -7.64 -4.51
CA LYS A 205 9.65 -6.35 -5.23
C LYS A 205 8.45 -6.16 -6.16
N LYS A 206 7.76 -7.26 -6.50
CA LYS A 206 6.52 -7.29 -7.30
C LYS A 206 5.60 -8.36 -6.74
N ILE A 207 4.29 -8.09 -6.75
CA ILE A 207 3.24 -9.05 -6.41
C ILE A 207 2.29 -9.23 -7.59
N LYS A 208 1.75 -10.46 -7.71
CA LYS A 208 0.69 -10.80 -8.66
C LYS A 208 -0.64 -10.79 -7.92
N VAL A 209 -1.60 -10.05 -8.43
CA VAL A 209 -2.96 -10.00 -7.88
C VAL A 209 -3.91 -10.57 -8.92
N VAL A 210 -4.66 -11.60 -8.53
CA VAL A 210 -5.70 -12.19 -9.36
C VAL A 210 -6.98 -11.37 -9.17
N TYR A 211 -7.65 -11.06 -10.26
CA TYR A 211 -8.94 -10.39 -10.28
C TYR A 211 -9.80 -11.00 -11.37
N HIS A 212 -11.02 -10.57 -11.53
CA HIS A 212 -12.04 -11.05 -12.45
C HIS A 212 -11.59 -12.08 -13.52
N GLN A 213 -12.18 -13.29 -13.53
CA GLN A 213 -11.90 -14.36 -14.51
C GLN A 213 -10.40 -14.76 -14.65
N ASP A 214 -9.69 -14.81 -13.51
CA ASP A 214 -8.26 -15.19 -13.44
C ASP A 214 -7.29 -14.24 -14.14
N GLU A 215 -7.73 -13.02 -14.49
CA GLU A 215 -6.83 -11.99 -14.96
C GLU A 215 -5.82 -11.60 -13.87
N ILE A 216 -4.60 -11.29 -14.29
CA ILE A 216 -3.49 -10.98 -13.37
C ILE A 216 -3.05 -9.53 -13.53
N LYS A 217 -2.95 -8.84 -12.41
CA LYS A 217 -2.28 -7.54 -12.31
C LYS A 217 -0.96 -7.69 -11.58
N LEU A 218 0.10 -7.13 -12.14
CA LEU A 218 1.37 -6.94 -11.46
C LEU A 218 1.38 -5.57 -10.79
N LEU A 219 1.70 -5.55 -9.49
CA LEU A 219 1.95 -4.33 -8.73
C LEU A 219 3.41 -4.34 -8.27
N ASN A 220 4.07 -3.19 -8.37
CA ASN A 220 5.43 -3.00 -7.91
C ASN A 220 5.45 -2.47 -6.48
N LEU A 221 6.46 -2.81 -5.70
CA LEU A 221 6.72 -2.20 -4.40
C LEU A 221 7.06 -0.71 -4.61
N ARG A 222 6.29 0.18 -3.99
CA ARG A 222 6.42 1.63 -4.13
C ARG A 222 6.78 2.34 -2.83
N GLY A 223 6.64 1.66 -1.70
CA GLY A 223 7.03 2.21 -0.41
C GLY A 223 7.04 1.19 0.70
N ILE A 224 7.79 1.49 1.74
CA ILE A 224 7.90 0.69 2.95
C ILE A 224 7.90 1.63 4.14
N THR A 225 7.08 1.38 5.15
CA THR A 225 7.17 2.08 6.43
C THR A 225 7.88 1.21 7.46
N TYR A 226 8.60 1.85 8.36
CA TYR A 226 9.36 1.18 9.42
C TYR A 226 9.01 1.79 10.76
N PHE A 227 8.97 0.96 11.80
CA PHE A 227 8.69 1.37 13.17
C PHE A 227 9.77 0.92 14.14
N GLY A 228 10.12 1.79 15.05
CA GLY A 228 11.06 1.52 16.15
C GLY A 228 11.27 2.77 16.97
N GLN A 229 11.53 2.60 18.26
CA GLN A 229 11.78 3.72 19.19
C GLN A 229 10.60 4.74 19.18
N TYR A 230 9.36 4.23 19.15
CA TYR A 230 8.11 5.02 19.12
C TYR A 230 8.01 6.00 17.95
N HIS A 231 8.70 5.75 16.83
CA HIS A 231 8.72 6.64 15.69
C HIS A 231 8.70 5.86 14.36
N PHE A 232 8.00 6.42 13.35
CA PHE A 232 7.95 5.89 11.99
C PHE A 232 8.90 6.67 11.08
N ASN A 233 9.56 5.94 10.18
CA ASN A 233 10.21 6.48 9.00
C ASN A 233 9.82 5.68 7.74
N THR A 234 10.25 6.09 6.57
CA THR A 234 9.82 5.45 5.33
C THR A 234 10.90 5.40 4.26
N ARG A 235 10.82 4.41 3.38
CA ARG A 235 11.45 4.38 2.07
C ARG A 235 10.42 4.56 0.99
N ILE A 236 10.70 5.46 0.07
CA ILE A 236 9.91 5.70 -1.15
C ILE A 236 10.65 5.03 -2.30
N ILE A 237 9.92 4.32 -3.18
CA ILE A 237 10.48 3.65 -4.34
C ILE A 237 9.83 4.23 -5.59
N GLY A 238 10.62 4.94 -6.39
CA GLY A 238 10.17 5.51 -7.66
C GLY A 238 9.87 4.46 -8.72
N SER A 239 9.24 4.88 -9.81
CA SER A 239 8.89 4.01 -10.92
C SER A 239 10.10 3.34 -11.58
N GLU A 240 11.26 4.04 -11.61
CA GLU A 240 12.54 3.55 -12.11
C GLU A 240 13.33 2.70 -11.12
N GLY A 241 12.79 2.48 -9.89
CA GLY A 241 13.44 1.69 -8.85
C GLY A 241 14.45 2.46 -7.98
N LYS A 242 14.59 3.77 -8.15
CA LYS A 242 15.33 4.62 -7.21
C LYS A 242 14.67 4.59 -5.85
N VAL A 243 15.47 4.59 -4.79
CA VAL A 243 14.99 4.55 -3.41
C VAL A 243 15.41 5.83 -2.70
N TRP A 244 14.47 6.39 -1.95
CA TRP A 244 14.71 7.52 -1.06
C TRP A 244 14.29 7.16 0.36
N TYR A 245 15.01 7.71 1.31
CA TYR A 245 14.69 7.66 2.74
C TYR A 245 14.04 8.97 3.17
N HIS A 246 13.03 8.87 4.01
CA HIS A 246 12.40 10.03 4.64
C HIS A 246 12.10 9.76 6.12
N ASP A 247 12.31 10.80 6.93
CA ASP A 247 12.02 10.85 8.36
C ASP A 247 11.66 12.29 8.72
N GLY A 248 10.40 12.55 8.98
CA GLY A 248 9.90 13.90 9.24
C GLY A 248 10.64 14.67 10.34
N ILE A 249 11.22 13.96 11.33
CA ILE A 249 12.03 14.56 12.41
C ILE A 249 13.42 14.97 11.87
N HIS A 250 14.10 14.04 11.20
CA HIS A 250 15.53 14.20 10.89
C HIS A 250 15.79 14.82 9.52
N THR A 251 14.88 14.64 8.57
CA THR A 251 15.05 15.12 7.20
C THR A 251 14.07 16.25 6.82
N GLY A 252 13.12 16.58 7.70
CA GLY A 252 12.08 17.55 7.39
C GLY A 252 11.28 17.12 6.16
N ASN A 253 11.13 18.00 5.19
CA ASN A 253 10.47 17.71 3.91
C ASN A 253 11.39 17.10 2.85
N THR A 254 12.68 16.88 3.15
CA THR A 254 13.63 16.36 2.20
C THR A 254 13.64 14.82 2.21
N CYS A 255 13.55 14.21 1.05
CA CYS A 255 13.78 12.79 0.87
C CYS A 255 15.24 12.57 0.42
N LEU A 256 16.00 11.80 1.19
CA LEU A 256 17.41 11.54 0.94
C LEU A 256 17.60 10.34 0.01
N PRO A 257 18.47 10.38 -1.01
CA PRO A 257 18.78 9.20 -1.82
C PRO A 257 19.27 8.04 -0.95
N ASP A 258 18.70 6.83 -1.14
CA ASP A 258 19.02 5.61 -0.38
C ASP A 258 19.29 4.41 -1.31
N GLY A 259 19.74 4.69 -2.52
CA GLY A 259 20.18 3.71 -3.51
C GLY A 259 19.13 3.31 -4.53
N HIS A 260 19.13 2.02 -4.89
CA HIS A 260 18.23 1.46 -5.91
C HIS A 260 17.69 0.10 -5.44
N ILE A 261 16.41 -0.16 -5.69
CA ILE A 261 15.70 -1.37 -5.21
C ILE A 261 16.40 -2.68 -5.60
N ASN A 262 17.10 -2.71 -6.75
CA ASN A 262 17.79 -3.90 -7.21
C ASN A 262 19.04 -4.24 -6.36
N HIS A 263 19.61 -3.27 -5.67
CA HIS A 263 20.79 -3.43 -4.82
C HIS A 263 20.43 -3.70 -3.34
N LEU A 264 19.14 -3.59 -2.97
CA LEU A 264 18.68 -3.90 -1.63
C LEU A 264 18.34 -5.39 -1.52
N ASN A 265 18.99 -6.07 -0.59
CA ASN A 265 18.64 -7.44 -0.21
C ASN A 265 17.43 -7.46 0.74
N ASN A 266 16.96 -8.65 1.13
CA ASN A 266 15.76 -8.77 1.97
C ASN A 266 15.93 -8.12 3.35
N ASP A 267 17.08 -8.30 4.00
CA ASP A 267 17.31 -7.75 5.34
C ASP A 267 17.32 -6.22 5.30
N MET A 268 17.92 -5.64 4.27
CA MET A 268 17.90 -4.19 4.02
C MET A 268 16.50 -3.66 3.74
N LEU A 269 15.60 -4.49 3.16
CA LEU A 269 14.21 -4.11 2.93
C LEU A 269 13.35 -4.25 4.19
N LEU A 270 13.67 -5.23 5.05
CA LEU A 270 12.92 -5.47 6.30
C LEU A 270 13.34 -4.53 7.42
N THR A 271 14.49 -3.89 7.31
CA THR A 271 15.01 -2.97 8.33
C THR A 271 15.51 -1.67 7.72
N CYS A 272 15.38 -0.58 8.45
CA CYS A 272 15.93 0.72 8.07
C CYS A 272 16.30 1.51 9.33
N ARG A 273 17.57 1.85 9.49
CA ARG A 273 18.07 2.65 10.62
C ARG A 273 17.51 2.16 11.97
N GLU A 274 17.75 0.87 12.26
CA GLU A 274 17.33 0.16 13.50
C GLU A 274 15.80 0.00 13.67
N LYS A 275 15.00 0.40 12.70
CA LYS A 275 13.55 0.21 12.70
C LYS A 275 13.19 -1.00 11.83
N VAL A 276 12.09 -1.67 12.19
CA VAL A 276 11.57 -2.83 11.47
C VAL A 276 10.37 -2.48 10.63
N ILE A 277 10.17 -3.24 9.55
CA ILE A 277 9.05 -3.06 8.64
C ILE A 277 7.69 -3.12 9.36
N GLY A 278 6.79 -2.21 9.00
CA GLY A 278 5.38 -2.24 9.38
C GLY A 278 4.49 -2.48 8.18
N LEU A 279 4.60 -1.62 7.16
CA LEU A 279 3.79 -1.71 5.95
C LEU A 279 4.65 -1.83 4.69
N ALA A 280 4.17 -2.60 3.71
CA ALA A 280 4.66 -2.62 2.34
C ALA A 280 3.54 -2.16 1.39
N ILE A 281 3.80 -1.14 0.57
CA ILE A 281 2.85 -0.49 -0.31
C ILE A 281 3.18 -0.85 -1.75
N TYR A 282 2.20 -1.43 -2.46
CA TYR A 282 2.30 -1.89 -3.85
C TYR A 282 1.34 -1.13 -4.76
N ALA A 283 1.86 -0.63 -5.91
CA ALA A 283 1.07 0.09 -6.89
C ALA A 283 1.55 -0.11 -8.34
#